data_6f2987da5cb0c765e00fe0f71db089f3
#
_entry.id   6f2987da5cb0c765e00fe0f71db089f3
#
_cell.length_a   1.000
_cell.length_b   1.000
_cell.length_c   1.000
_cell.angle_alpha   90.00
_cell.angle_beta   90.00
_cell.angle_gamma   90.00
#
_symmetry.space_group_name_H-M   'P 1'
#
loop_
_entity.id
_entity.type
_entity.pdbx_description
1 polymer ?
#
loop_
_entity_poly.entity_id
_entity_poly.type
_entity_poly.pdbx_seq_one_letter_code
_entity_poly.pdbx_strand_id
1 'polypeptide(L)'
;MELNRRAAGAVLAACCFLVGCSTGKPAVAPAADQLSQAEVDTLSGQAEQEIALGRYPQAIALYERVVAASPRNAQAWFRLGTVRIKARQMRMAQYAFERALQVDPGMSKAQANLALTHLHEFRVAAAQAIASDQVSDANRATLRSLMRDVNQALFPAPALTSAGTQ
;
A
#
# COMPACT_ATOMS: atom_id res chain seq x y z
N MET A 1 18.58 51.36 -51.24
CA MET A 1 17.49 51.81 -52.12
C MET A 1 16.25 51.46 -51.41
N GLU A 2 15.81 52.47 -50.72
CA GLU A 2 14.60 53.30 -50.84
C GLU A 2 13.37 52.58 -50.36
N LEU A 3 12.82 52.93 -49.17
CA LEU A 3 11.97 54.11 -48.82
C LEU A 3 10.58 54.03 -49.42
N ASN A 4 9.55 53.85 -48.61
CA ASN A 4 8.37 54.72 -48.49
C ASN A 4 7.46 54.22 -47.37
N ARG A 5 7.29 54.85 -46.31
CA ARG A 5 6.64 56.06 -45.76
C ARG A 5 5.22 56.34 -46.29
N ARG A 6 4.34 56.44 -45.33
CA ARG A 6 3.10 57.26 -45.16
C ARG A 6 1.88 56.38 -44.89
N ALA A 7 0.97 56.74 -44.06
CA ALA A 7 0.74 57.69 -42.99
C ALA A 7 -0.71 57.48 -42.52
N ALA A 8 -0.92 57.64 -41.25
CA ALA A 8 -2.03 58.27 -40.56
C ALA A 8 -3.48 57.73 -40.78
N GLY A 9 -4.14 57.59 -39.66
CA GLY A 9 -5.58 57.50 -39.51
C GLY A 9 -6.02 57.11 -38.13
N ALA A 10 -6.05 58.07 -37.19
CA ALA A 10 -6.65 57.89 -35.87
C ALA A 10 -8.16 57.86 -35.97
N VAL A 11 -8.81 56.92 -35.31
CA VAL A 11 -10.19 57.13 -34.80
C VAL A 11 -10.31 56.44 -33.47
N LEU A 12 -10.45 57.26 -32.42
CA LEU A 12 -10.90 56.93 -31.10
C LEU A 12 -12.34 56.43 -31.15
N ALA A 13 -12.61 55.26 -30.60
CA ALA A 13 -13.93 54.92 -30.11
C ALA A 13 -13.76 54.17 -28.77
N ALA A 14 -13.98 54.94 -27.70
CA ALA A 14 -14.12 54.44 -26.35
C ALA A 14 -15.42 53.61 -26.25
N CYS A 15 -15.30 52.33 -26.05
CA CYS A 15 -16.38 51.50 -25.51
C CYS A 15 -15.94 50.89 -24.20
N CYS A 16 -16.38 51.53 -23.10
CA CYS A 16 -16.36 50.96 -21.77
C CYS A 16 -17.25 49.70 -21.73
N PHE A 17 -16.68 48.55 -21.88
CA PHE A 17 -17.34 47.32 -21.45
C PHE A 17 -16.89 47.01 -20.02
N LEU A 18 -17.78 47.31 -19.07
CA LEU A 18 -17.73 46.78 -17.72
C LEU A 18 -17.88 45.25 -17.82
N VAL A 19 -16.77 44.55 -17.94
CA VAL A 19 -16.76 43.13 -17.72
C VAL A 19 -16.74 42.92 -16.20
N GLY A 20 -17.92 42.67 -15.66
CA GLY A 20 -18.08 42.23 -14.28
C GLY A 20 -17.21 40.97 -14.04
N CYS A 21 -16.19 41.12 -13.18
CA CYS A 21 -15.49 39.99 -12.62
C CYS A 21 -16.47 39.17 -11.78
N SER A 22 -17.13 38.24 -12.42
CA SER A 22 -17.74 37.13 -11.73
C SER A 22 -16.59 36.31 -11.14
N THR A 23 -16.32 36.48 -9.85
CA THR A 23 -15.51 35.56 -9.06
C THR A 23 -16.25 34.24 -8.91
N GLY A 24 -16.45 33.55 -10.00
CA GLY A 24 -16.83 32.17 -10.00
C GLY A 24 -15.68 31.40 -9.42
N LYS A 25 -15.80 31.02 -8.13
CA LYS A 25 -14.99 29.97 -7.52
C LYS A 25 -14.96 28.82 -8.53
N PRO A 26 -13.77 28.37 -8.99
CA PRO A 26 -13.76 27.23 -9.90
C PRO A 26 -14.50 26.10 -9.18
N ALA A 27 -15.63 25.69 -9.73
CA ALA A 27 -16.29 24.49 -9.32
C ALA A 27 -15.25 23.38 -9.54
N VAL A 28 -14.61 22.96 -8.45
CA VAL A 28 -13.84 21.71 -8.46
C VAL A 28 -14.84 20.67 -8.93
N ALA A 29 -14.65 20.20 -10.15
CA ALA A 29 -15.43 19.09 -10.66
C ALA A 29 -15.40 18.01 -9.57
N PRO A 30 -16.55 17.43 -9.16
CA PRO A 30 -16.55 16.36 -8.21
C PRO A 30 -15.59 15.32 -8.77
N ALA A 31 -14.55 14.96 -7.99
CA ALA A 31 -13.64 13.91 -8.37
C ALA A 31 -14.52 12.68 -8.65
N ALA A 32 -14.68 12.39 -9.94
CA ALA A 32 -15.37 11.20 -10.38
C ALA A 32 -14.64 10.05 -9.69
N ASP A 33 -15.41 9.30 -8.88
CA ASP A 33 -15.00 8.04 -8.29
C ASP A 33 -14.64 8.01 -6.79
N GLN A 34 -15.11 8.94 -5.98
CA GLN A 34 -15.12 8.73 -4.54
C GLN A 34 -16.36 7.91 -4.17
N LEU A 35 -16.15 6.65 -3.81
CA LEU A 35 -17.22 5.83 -3.25
C LEU A 35 -17.78 6.49 -1.98
N SER A 36 -19.10 6.48 -1.81
CA SER A 36 -19.73 6.84 -0.54
C SER A 36 -19.30 5.85 0.56
N GLN A 37 -19.39 6.25 1.82
CA GLN A 37 -19.08 5.35 2.92
C GLN A 37 -19.91 4.07 2.87
N ALA A 38 -21.18 4.14 2.49
CA ALA A 38 -22.05 2.97 2.34
C ALA A 38 -21.57 2.00 1.25
N GLU A 39 -21.02 2.52 0.15
CA GLU A 39 -20.42 1.67 -0.91
C GLU A 39 -19.11 1.04 -0.45
N VAL A 40 -18.26 1.79 0.28
CA VAL A 40 -17.05 1.25 0.92
C VAL A 40 -17.39 0.10 1.86
N ASP A 41 -18.40 0.26 2.70
CA ASP A 41 -18.84 -0.76 3.66
C ASP A 41 -19.42 -1.98 2.93
N THR A 42 -20.18 -1.75 1.85
CA THR A 42 -20.73 -2.83 1.01
C THR A 42 -19.63 -3.64 0.33
N LEU A 43 -18.67 -2.97 -0.32
CA LEU A 43 -17.54 -3.66 -0.97
C LEU A 43 -16.64 -4.40 0.03
N SER A 44 -16.43 -3.80 1.20
CA SER A 44 -15.66 -4.44 2.28
C SER A 44 -16.37 -5.68 2.79
N GLY A 45 -17.69 -5.63 2.98
CA GLY A 45 -18.50 -6.79 3.36
C GLY A 45 -18.46 -7.92 2.33
N GLN A 46 -18.56 -7.58 1.05
CA GLN A 46 -18.42 -8.54 -0.05
C GLN A 46 -17.01 -9.17 -0.05
N ALA A 47 -15.96 -8.36 0.16
CA ALA A 47 -14.60 -8.86 0.22
C ALA A 47 -14.40 -9.86 1.37
N GLU A 48 -14.97 -9.61 2.55
CA GLU A 48 -14.91 -10.55 3.68
C GLU A 48 -15.65 -11.86 3.38
N GLN A 49 -16.76 -11.82 2.64
CA GLN A 49 -17.45 -13.03 2.16
C GLN A 49 -16.55 -13.84 1.22
N GLU A 50 -15.89 -13.19 0.26
CA GLU A 50 -14.98 -13.87 -0.66
C GLU A 50 -13.76 -14.46 0.10
N ILE A 51 -13.27 -13.80 1.14
CA ILE A 51 -12.23 -14.35 2.03
C ILE A 51 -12.72 -15.61 2.74
N ALA A 52 -13.93 -15.60 3.25
CA ALA A 52 -14.51 -16.75 3.94
C ALA A 52 -14.68 -17.96 3.01
N LEU A 53 -14.93 -17.71 1.72
CA LEU A 53 -15.01 -18.72 0.67
C LEU A 53 -13.64 -19.14 0.11
N GLY A 54 -12.54 -18.57 0.60
CA GLY A 54 -11.18 -18.81 0.09
C GLY A 54 -10.90 -18.20 -1.29
N ARG A 55 -11.78 -17.33 -1.77
CA ARG A 55 -11.69 -16.68 -3.08
C ARG A 55 -10.85 -15.41 -2.98
N TYR A 56 -9.55 -15.56 -2.66
CA TYR A 56 -8.66 -14.44 -2.40
C TYR A 56 -8.49 -13.45 -3.57
N PRO A 57 -8.42 -13.90 -4.86
CA PRO A 57 -8.33 -12.96 -5.98
C PRO A 57 -9.53 -12.00 -6.07
N GLN A 58 -10.75 -12.49 -5.81
CA GLN A 58 -11.98 -11.69 -5.82
C GLN A 58 -11.97 -10.69 -4.67
N ALA A 59 -11.60 -11.13 -3.46
CA ALA A 59 -11.47 -10.25 -2.30
C ALA A 59 -10.43 -9.15 -2.52
N ILE A 60 -9.29 -9.47 -3.13
CA ILE A 60 -8.25 -8.50 -3.48
C ILE A 60 -8.83 -7.44 -4.42
N ALA A 61 -9.51 -7.83 -5.51
CA ALA A 61 -10.09 -6.90 -6.47
C ALA A 61 -11.11 -5.95 -5.81
N LEU A 62 -11.91 -6.43 -4.86
CA LEU A 62 -12.86 -5.62 -4.12
C LEU A 62 -12.13 -4.60 -3.22
N TYR A 63 -11.13 -5.03 -2.45
CA TYR A 63 -10.35 -4.10 -1.62
C TYR A 63 -9.50 -3.12 -2.44
N GLU A 64 -9.00 -3.50 -3.62
CA GLU A 64 -8.31 -2.58 -4.53
C GLU A 64 -9.23 -1.45 -4.99
N ARG A 65 -10.51 -1.74 -5.29
CA ARG A 65 -11.51 -0.71 -5.57
C ARG A 65 -11.72 0.22 -4.38
N VAL A 66 -11.82 -0.33 -3.17
CA VAL A 66 -11.98 0.48 -1.95
C VAL A 66 -10.80 1.42 -1.73
N VAL A 67 -9.56 0.93 -1.83
CA VAL A 67 -8.36 1.76 -1.59
C VAL A 67 -8.10 2.75 -2.73
N ALA A 68 -8.54 2.46 -3.94
CA ALA A 68 -8.49 3.41 -5.07
C ALA A 68 -9.42 4.59 -4.83
N ALA A 69 -10.67 4.33 -4.41
CA ALA A 69 -11.67 5.36 -4.14
C ALA A 69 -11.44 6.08 -2.80
N SER A 70 -10.87 5.39 -1.82
CA SER A 70 -10.61 5.91 -0.47
C SER A 70 -9.15 5.68 -0.05
N PRO A 71 -8.16 6.39 -0.65
CA PRO A 71 -6.73 6.16 -0.41
C PRO A 71 -6.29 6.43 1.04
N ARG A 72 -7.08 7.18 1.80
CA ARG A 72 -6.84 7.48 3.23
C ARG A 72 -7.55 6.50 4.18
N ASN A 73 -8.09 5.40 3.68
CA ASN A 73 -8.68 4.37 4.52
C ASN A 73 -7.59 3.37 4.95
N ALA A 74 -6.94 3.62 6.09
CA ALA A 74 -5.89 2.75 6.64
C ALA A 74 -6.38 1.32 6.88
N GLN A 75 -7.63 1.15 7.31
CA GLN A 75 -8.23 -0.16 7.56
C GLN A 75 -8.39 -0.96 6.27
N ALA A 76 -8.80 -0.33 5.17
CA ALA A 76 -8.92 -1.00 3.88
C ALA A 76 -7.54 -1.46 3.35
N TRP A 77 -6.51 -0.62 3.49
CA TRP A 77 -5.13 -1.00 3.16
C TRP A 77 -4.65 -2.18 4.00
N PHE A 78 -4.91 -2.16 5.31
CA PHE A 78 -4.58 -3.28 6.20
C PHE A 78 -5.29 -4.58 5.78
N ARG A 79 -6.58 -4.51 5.46
CA ARG A 79 -7.35 -5.68 4.98
C ARG A 79 -6.82 -6.20 3.66
N LEU A 80 -6.50 -5.31 2.71
CA LEU A 80 -5.86 -5.68 1.45
C LEU A 80 -4.54 -6.43 1.68
N GLY A 81 -3.68 -5.94 2.58
CA GLY A 81 -2.44 -6.61 2.96
C GLY A 81 -2.69 -8.00 3.54
N THR A 82 -3.68 -8.12 4.43
CA THR A 82 -4.04 -9.40 5.07
C THR A 82 -4.51 -10.45 4.05
N VAL A 83 -5.36 -10.06 3.10
CA VAL A 83 -5.82 -11.02 2.07
C VAL A 83 -4.72 -11.39 1.10
N ARG A 84 -3.80 -10.48 0.80
CA ARG A 84 -2.61 -10.76 -0.03
C ARG A 84 -1.65 -11.77 0.62
N ILE A 85 -1.51 -11.76 1.96
CA ILE A 85 -0.78 -12.84 2.67
C ILE A 85 -1.45 -14.19 2.40
N LYS A 86 -2.78 -14.27 2.53
CA LYS A 86 -3.54 -15.51 2.26
C LYS A 86 -3.38 -15.98 0.81
N ALA A 87 -3.25 -15.06 -0.13
CA ALA A 87 -2.97 -15.31 -1.54
C ALA A 87 -1.48 -15.57 -1.86
N ARG A 88 -0.58 -15.65 -0.85
CA ARG A 88 0.87 -15.83 -1.01
C ARG A 88 1.57 -14.68 -1.76
N GLN A 89 0.98 -13.49 -1.80
CA GLN A 89 1.50 -12.30 -2.47
C GLN A 89 2.28 -11.41 -1.48
N MET A 90 3.38 -11.91 -0.92
CA MET A 90 4.07 -11.27 0.22
C MET A 90 4.53 -9.84 -0.05
N ARG A 91 5.17 -9.56 -1.20
CA ARG A 91 5.62 -8.19 -1.57
C ARG A 91 4.47 -7.21 -1.70
N MET A 92 3.34 -7.67 -2.27
CA MET A 92 2.16 -6.83 -2.42
C MET A 92 1.45 -6.61 -1.07
N ALA A 93 1.53 -7.57 -0.16
CA ALA A 93 1.06 -7.43 1.22
C ALA A 93 1.88 -6.39 1.99
N GLN A 94 3.21 -6.45 1.88
CA GLN A 94 4.12 -5.45 2.46
C GLN A 94 3.73 -4.04 2.03
N TYR A 95 3.63 -3.80 0.71
CA TYR A 95 3.20 -2.51 0.19
C TYR A 95 1.87 -2.03 0.80
N ALA A 96 0.88 -2.92 0.92
CA ALA A 96 -0.42 -2.56 1.48
C ALA A 96 -0.31 -2.19 2.99
N PHE A 97 0.50 -2.90 3.77
CA PHE A 97 0.73 -2.54 5.19
C PHE A 97 1.51 -1.23 5.33
N GLU A 98 2.50 -0.98 4.48
CA GLU A 98 3.22 0.30 4.44
C GLU A 98 2.25 1.46 4.13
N ARG A 99 1.32 1.28 3.18
CA ARG A 99 0.27 2.26 2.89
C ARG A 99 -0.67 2.47 4.08
N ALA A 100 -1.06 1.40 4.77
CA ALA A 100 -1.86 1.51 5.99
C ALA A 100 -1.15 2.37 7.05
N LEU A 101 0.15 2.14 7.27
CA LEU A 101 0.98 2.86 8.24
C LEU A 101 1.30 4.30 7.82
N GLN A 102 1.33 4.62 6.52
CA GLN A 102 1.44 6.00 6.05
C GLN A 102 0.19 6.81 6.41
N VAL A 103 -0.98 6.18 6.46
CA VAL A 103 -2.26 6.80 6.84
C VAL A 103 -2.44 6.82 8.35
N ASP A 104 -2.17 5.70 9.02
CA ASP A 104 -2.24 5.52 10.46
C ASP A 104 -0.96 4.87 10.99
N PRO A 105 0.06 5.68 11.38
CA PRO A 105 1.31 5.17 11.94
C PRO A 105 1.14 4.37 13.24
N GLY A 106 0.03 4.58 13.96
CA GLY A 106 -0.27 3.89 15.21
C GLY A 106 -0.90 2.50 15.05
N MET A 107 -1.18 2.05 13.83
CA MET A 107 -1.84 0.77 13.58
C MET A 107 -0.92 -0.43 13.90
N SER A 108 -0.88 -0.83 15.17
CA SER A 108 -0.01 -1.92 15.66
C SER A 108 -0.19 -3.24 14.90
N LYS A 109 -1.40 -3.54 14.44
CA LYS A 109 -1.68 -4.75 13.63
C LYS A 109 -0.97 -4.71 12.28
N ALA A 110 -0.90 -3.54 11.64
CA ALA A 110 -0.17 -3.38 10.39
C ALA A 110 1.35 -3.46 10.62
N GLN A 111 1.86 -2.87 11.71
CA GLN A 111 3.27 -2.98 12.10
C GLN A 111 3.68 -4.45 12.32
N ALA A 112 2.88 -5.21 13.06
CA ALA A 112 3.15 -6.62 13.33
C ALA A 112 3.15 -7.46 12.04
N ASN A 113 2.15 -7.27 11.18
CA ASN A 113 2.07 -8.00 9.91
C ASN A 113 3.19 -7.60 8.94
N LEU A 114 3.60 -6.34 8.93
CA LEU A 114 4.75 -5.87 8.15
C LEU A 114 6.05 -6.55 8.63
N ALA A 115 6.27 -6.62 9.93
CA ALA A 115 7.42 -7.32 10.50
C ALA A 115 7.44 -8.81 10.11
N LEU A 116 6.29 -9.48 10.14
CA LEU A 116 6.17 -10.87 9.71
C LEU A 116 6.43 -11.07 8.21
N THR A 117 6.02 -10.11 7.35
CA THR A 117 6.35 -10.17 5.91
C THR A 117 7.83 -10.00 5.65
N HIS A 118 8.50 -9.06 6.32
CA HIS A 118 9.96 -8.88 6.24
C HIS A 118 10.71 -10.13 6.72
N LEU A 119 10.25 -10.75 7.80
CA LEU A 119 10.84 -11.98 8.30
C LEU A 119 10.71 -13.13 7.28
N HIS A 120 9.55 -13.23 6.62
CA HIS A 120 9.36 -14.22 5.55
C HIS A 120 10.33 -13.99 4.39
N GLU A 121 10.48 -12.73 3.93
CA GLU A 121 11.41 -12.37 2.86
C GLU A 121 12.87 -12.65 3.25
N PHE A 122 13.25 -12.29 4.48
CA PHE A 122 14.57 -12.64 5.02
C PHE A 122 14.84 -14.15 4.95
N ARG A 123 13.89 -14.98 5.39
CA ARG A 123 14.04 -16.43 5.37
C ARG A 123 14.21 -16.98 3.96
N VAL A 124 13.44 -16.47 2.99
CA VAL A 124 13.56 -16.86 1.58
C VAL A 124 14.93 -16.45 1.02
N ALA A 125 15.33 -15.20 1.23
CA ALA A 125 16.62 -14.68 0.76
C ALA A 125 17.80 -15.41 1.40
N ALA A 126 17.75 -15.67 2.73
CA ALA A 126 18.77 -16.40 3.44
C ALA A 126 18.90 -17.85 2.94
N ALA A 127 17.78 -18.53 2.69
CA ALA A 127 17.79 -19.89 2.15
C ALA A 127 18.42 -19.93 0.74
N GLN A 128 18.10 -18.96 -0.12
CA GLN A 128 18.70 -18.84 -1.46
C GLN A 128 20.21 -18.55 -1.38
N ALA A 129 20.63 -17.64 -0.49
CA ALA A 129 22.04 -17.30 -0.29
C ALA A 129 22.84 -18.51 0.24
N ILE A 130 22.29 -19.28 1.19
CA ILE A 130 22.92 -20.49 1.73
C ILE A 130 23.11 -21.55 0.64
N ALA A 131 22.19 -21.65 -0.32
CA ALA A 131 22.25 -22.58 -1.43
C ALA A 131 23.18 -22.14 -2.57
N SER A 132 23.63 -20.88 -2.58
CA SER A 132 24.47 -20.32 -3.63
C SER A 132 25.95 -20.63 -3.38
N ASP A 133 26.67 -21.05 -4.43
CA ASP A 133 28.13 -21.25 -4.38
C ASP A 133 28.93 -19.93 -4.38
N GLN A 134 28.28 -18.80 -4.65
CA GLN A 134 28.93 -17.47 -4.68
C GLN A 134 29.04 -16.82 -3.30
N VAL A 135 28.40 -17.40 -2.27
CA VAL A 135 28.42 -16.89 -0.90
C VAL A 135 29.59 -17.53 -0.12
N SER A 136 30.39 -16.69 0.54
CA SER A 136 31.49 -17.17 1.37
C SER A 136 31.00 -18.09 2.50
N ASP A 137 31.85 -19.04 2.93
CA ASP A 137 31.49 -19.97 4.02
C ASP A 137 31.20 -19.25 5.34
N ALA A 138 31.90 -18.15 5.61
CA ALA A 138 31.64 -17.30 6.79
C ALA A 138 30.24 -16.70 6.75
N ASN A 139 29.82 -16.12 5.65
CA ASN A 139 28.46 -15.55 5.48
C ASN A 139 27.40 -16.65 5.53
N ARG A 140 27.68 -17.79 4.91
CA ARG A 140 26.77 -18.96 4.95
C ARG A 140 26.58 -19.48 6.38
N ALA A 141 27.66 -19.56 7.18
CA ALA A 141 27.59 -19.95 8.59
C ALA A 141 26.77 -18.94 9.40
N THR A 142 27.00 -17.64 9.20
CA THR A 142 26.24 -16.56 9.85
C THR A 142 24.75 -16.63 9.53
N LEU A 143 24.38 -16.79 8.26
CA LEU A 143 22.99 -16.93 7.85
C LEU A 143 22.30 -18.15 8.48
N ARG A 144 23.02 -19.29 8.55
CA ARG A 144 22.49 -20.50 9.22
C ARG A 144 22.27 -20.28 10.72
N SER A 145 23.17 -19.56 11.39
CA SER A 145 23.01 -19.19 12.81
C SER A 145 21.78 -18.32 13.01
N LEU A 146 21.67 -17.21 12.27
CA LEU A 146 20.52 -16.31 12.35
C LEU A 146 19.18 -17.01 12.07
N MET A 147 19.14 -17.88 11.06
CA MET A 147 17.95 -18.68 10.75
C MET A 147 17.54 -19.61 11.90
N ARG A 148 18.53 -20.19 12.60
CA ARG A 148 18.29 -21.04 13.78
C ARG A 148 17.73 -20.22 14.93
N ASP A 149 18.35 -19.06 15.22
CA ASP A 149 17.97 -18.20 16.33
C ASP A 149 16.55 -17.65 16.15
N VAL A 150 16.22 -17.22 14.92
CA VAL A 150 14.87 -16.81 14.53
C VAL A 150 13.87 -17.95 14.69
N ASN A 151 14.19 -19.16 14.24
CA ASN A 151 13.30 -20.30 14.40
C ASN A 151 13.09 -20.67 15.87
N GLN A 152 14.13 -20.61 16.69
CA GLN A 152 14.04 -20.88 18.12
C GLN A 152 13.19 -19.83 18.84
N ALA A 153 13.31 -18.55 18.47
CA ALA A 153 12.51 -17.47 19.04
C ALA A 153 11.02 -17.59 18.68
N LEU A 154 10.71 -18.00 17.45
CA LEU A 154 9.32 -18.13 16.96
C LEU A 154 8.65 -19.44 17.41
N PHE A 155 9.43 -20.50 17.54
CA PHE A 155 8.97 -21.85 17.89
C PHE A 155 9.83 -22.38 19.04
N PRO A 156 9.71 -21.83 20.26
CA PRO A 156 10.45 -22.34 21.41
C PRO A 156 10.09 -23.81 21.61
N ALA A 157 11.11 -24.64 21.82
CA ALA A 157 10.89 -26.04 22.17
C ALA A 157 9.97 -26.11 23.40
N PRO A 158 9.02 -27.04 23.46
CA PRO A 158 8.19 -27.21 24.64
C PRO A 158 9.12 -27.44 25.84
N ALA A 159 8.94 -26.64 26.89
CA ALA A 159 9.68 -26.84 28.12
C ALA A 159 9.43 -28.31 28.57
N LEU A 160 10.47 -29.14 28.53
CA LEU A 160 10.42 -30.46 29.14
C LEU A 160 10.20 -30.22 30.63
N THR A 161 8.92 -30.25 31.05
CA THR A 161 8.59 -30.36 32.45
C THR A 161 9.28 -31.64 32.95
N SER A 162 10.39 -31.47 33.66
CA SER A 162 10.96 -32.54 34.47
C SER A 162 9.89 -32.91 35.50
N ALA A 163 8.97 -33.80 35.11
CA ALA A 163 8.11 -34.48 36.05
C ALA A 163 9.04 -35.29 36.96
N GLY A 164 9.09 -34.80 38.20
CA GLY A 164 9.98 -35.34 39.23
C GLY A 164 9.80 -36.81 39.42
N THR A 165 10.90 -37.48 39.44
CA THR A 165 11.09 -38.74 40.16
C THR A 165 10.95 -38.42 41.65
N GLN A 166 9.85 -38.85 42.24
CA GLN A 166 9.76 -39.19 43.67
C GLN A 166 9.61 -40.68 43.79
#